data_c5837dd4b81d1abd59908f7fda0a28dc
#
_entry.id   c5837dd4b81d1abd59908f7fda0a28dc
#
_cell.length_a   1.000
_cell.length_b   1.000
_cell.length_c   1.000
_cell.angle_alpha   90.00
_cell.angle_beta   90.00
_cell.angle_gamma   90.00
#
_symmetry.space_group_name_H-M   'P 1'
#
loop_
_entity.id
_entity.type
_entity.pdbx_description
1 polymer ?
#
loop_
_entity_poly.entity_id
_entity_poly.type
_entity_poly.pdbx_seq_one_letter_code
_entity_poly.pdbx_strand_id
1 'polypeptide(L)'
;MQSRVNKNVTLSSLRPDDREQFILDNQRAFKYGATEEFGLRDDHFEEDGEIISRATIEASIDGENAEAYRILLDGEKVGGAVISVEGECGELELLFVNPEVHSKGIGYSAWCLIEQLHPEVTVWETNTPYFEKRNIHFYVNRCGFHIVEYFNSHHPDANDPDSGGSDSDGMFRFQKIIAENGTH
;
A
#
# COMPACT_ATOMS: atom_id res chain seq x y z
N MET A 1 -10.88 -13.84 -14.10
CA MET A 1 -10.03 -14.84 -13.44
C MET A 1 -9.95 -14.48 -11.96
N GLN A 2 -10.56 -15.27 -11.10
CA GLN A 2 -10.48 -15.02 -9.66
C GLN A 2 -9.04 -15.19 -9.20
N SER A 3 -8.50 -14.16 -8.52
CA SER A 3 -7.19 -14.23 -7.91
C SER A 3 -7.20 -15.30 -6.81
N ARG A 4 -6.43 -16.34 -6.99
CA ARG A 4 -6.30 -17.37 -5.94
C ARG A 4 -5.44 -16.83 -4.80
N VAL A 5 -5.98 -16.87 -3.59
CA VAL A 5 -5.22 -16.61 -2.37
C VAL A 5 -4.12 -17.67 -2.25
N ASN A 6 -2.88 -17.23 -2.07
CA ASN A 6 -1.74 -18.10 -1.81
C ASN A 6 -1.74 -18.47 -0.32
N LYS A 7 -2.05 -19.71 0.00
CA LYS A 7 -2.18 -20.20 1.38
C LYS A 7 -0.86 -20.23 2.17
N ASN A 8 0.27 -20.09 1.51
CA ASN A 8 1.60 -20.06 2.14
C ASN A 8 2.00 -18.65 2.56
N VAL A 9 1.17 -17.64 2.24
CA VAL A 9 1.38 -16.26 2.69
C VAL A 9 0.80 -16.10 4.10
N THR A 10 1.59 -15.51 4.98
CA THR A 10 1.20 -15.16 6.36
C THR A 10 1.66 -13.75 6.69
N LEU A 11 1.10 -13.17 7.75
CA LEU A 11 1.49 -11.88 8.29
C LEU A 11 2.11 -12.05 9.68
N SER A 12 3.11 -11.23 9.98
CA SER A 12 3.74 -11.14 11.29
C SER A 12 3.93 -9.67 11.64
N SER A 13 3.61 -9.27 12.86
CA SER A 13 3.85 -7.89 13.30
C SER A 13 5.31 -7.50 13.12
N LEU A 14 5.56 -6.27 12.67
CA LEU A 14 6.91 -5.74 12.51
C LEU A 14 7.59 -5.62 13.88
N ARG A 15 8.75 -6.22 14.01
CA ARG A 15 9.56 -6.15 15.23
C ARG A 15 10.48 -4.93 15.20
N PRO A 16 10.80 -4.34 16.36
CA PRO A 16 11.72 -3.19 16.43
C PRO A 16 13.11 -3.49 15.82
N ASP A 17 13.62 -4.71 16.00
CA ASP A 17 14.92 -5.16 15.48
C ASP A 17 14.91 -5.40 13.95
N ASP A 18 13.74 -5.43 13.32
CA ASP A 18 13.56 -5.60 11.88
C ASP A 18 13.13 -4.30 11.14
N ARG A 19 12.92 -3.22 11.88
CA ARG A 19 12.46 -1.94 11.34
C ARG A 19 13.37 -1.39 10.25
N GLU A 20 14.68 -1.41 10.49
CA GLU A 20 15.65 -0.90 9.51
C GLU A 20 15.59 -1.68 8.20
N GLN A 21 15.56 -3.00 8.27
CA GLN A 21 15.47 -3.85 7.09
C GLN A 21 14.12 -3.67 6.37
N PHE A 22 13.04 -3.45 7.10
CA PHE A 22 11.73 -3.15 6.52
C PHE A 22 11.76 -1.88 5.66
N ILE A 23 12.39 -0.82 6.15
CA ILE A 23 12.52 0.45 5.42
C ILE A 23 13.32 0.25 4.13
N LEU A 24 14.47 -0.43 4.22
CA LEU A 24 15.32 -0.70 3.06
C LEU A 24 14.61 -1.58 2.01
N ASP A 25 13.91 -2.61 2.45
CA ASP A 25 13.15 -3.49 1.56
C ASP A 25 12.01 -2.73 0.86
N ASN A 26 11.34 -1.82 1.58
CA ASN A 26 10.29 -0.98 1.01
C ASN A 26 10.86 -0.04 -0.07
N GLN A 27 11.92 0.71 0.23
CA GLN A 27 12.57 1.59 -0.74
C GLN A 27 13.02 0.83 -1.99
N ARG A 28 13.63 -0.34 -1.80
CA ARG A 28 14.07 -1.20 -2.90
C ARG A 28 12.91 -1.68 -3.77
N ALA A 29 11.80 -2.11 -3.17
CA ALA A 29 10.64 -2.58 -3.91
C ALA A 29 9.98 -1.47 -4.73
N PHE A 30 9.84 -0.27 -4.16
CA PHE A 30 9.29 0.90 -4.87
C PHE A 30 10.22 1.34 -6.01
N LYS A 31 11.53 1.41 -5.77
CA LYS A 31 12.50 1.77 -6.80
C LYS A 31 12.50 0.79 -7.97
N TYR A 32 12.44 -0.49 -7.71
CA TYR A 32 12.34 -1.52 -8.75
C TYR A 32 11.04 -1.36 -9.57
N GLY A 33 9.90 -1.15 -8.91
CA GLY A 33 8.62 -0.93 -9.58
C GLY A 33 8.66 0.28 -10.52
N ALA A 34 9.28 1.38 -10.08
CA ALA A 34 9.35 2.62 -10.86
C ALA A 34 10.36 2.55 -12.03
N THR A 35 11.46 1.81 -11.89
CA THR A 35 12.58 1.88 -12.83
C THR A 35 12.69 0.70 -13.77
N GLU A 36 12.36 -0.52 -13.33
CA GLU A 36 12.71 -1.73 -14.07
C GLU A 36 11.51 -2.50 -14.63
N GLU A 37 10.39 -2.53 -13.94
CA GLU A 37 9.30 -3.42 -14.30
C GLU A 37 8.50 -2.96 -15.54
N PHE A 38 8.48 -1.66 -15.86
CA PHE A 38 7.67 -1.11 -16.94
C PHE A 38 8.45 -0.35 -18.01
N GLY A 39 9.77 -0.25 -17.91
CA GLY A 39 10.59 0.50 -18.86
C GLY A 39 10.28 2.01 -18.89
N LEU A 40 9.44 2.50 -18.00
CA LEU A 40 9.14 3.89 -17.78
C LEU A 40 10.07 4.39 -16.69
N ARG A 41 10.93 5.34 -17.04
CA ARG A 41 11.67 6.10 -16.02
C ARG A 41 10.66 6.98 -15.31
N ASP A 42 10.37 6.64 -14.07
CA ASP A 42 9.74 7.56 -13.14
C ASP A 42 10.83 8.49 -12.62
N ASP A 43 10.74 9.76 -12.99
CA ASP A 43 11.69 10.79 -12.57
C ASP A 43 11.25 11.44 -11.23
N HIS A 44 10.19 10.91 -10.60
CA HIS A 44 9.68 11.41 -9.32
C HIS A 44 10.47 10.79 -8.17
N PHE A 45 11.42 11.56 -7.64
CA PHE A 45 12.22 11.19 -6.48
C PHE A 45 11.88 12.12 -5.32
N GLU A 46 11.77 11.55 -4.12
CA GLU A 46 11.67 12.31 -2.88
C GLU A 46 13.05 12.89 -2.47
N GLU A 47 13.10 13.64 -1.37
CA GLU A 47 14.27 14.44 -0.95
C GLU A 47 15.58 13.65 -0.81
N ASP A 48 15.52 12.35 -0.47
CA ASP A 48 16.69 11.49 -0.31
C ASP A 48 17.11 10.78 -1.61
N GLY A 49 16.47 11.12 -2.75
CA GLY A 49 16.74 10.50 -4.05
C GLY A 49 16.14 9.11 -4.21
N GLU A 50 15.23 8.71 -3.35
CA GLU A 50 14.43 7.49 -3.45
C GLU A 50 13.03 7.79 -3.98
N ILE A 51 12.35 6.79 -4.54
CA ILE A 51 10.95 6.92 -4.99
C ILE A 51 10.01 7.16 -3.81
N ILE A 52 10.34 6.57 -2.67
CA ILE A 52 9.70 6.85 -1.38
C ILE A 52 10.80 7.11 -0.35
N SER A 53 10.69 8.23 0.36
CA SER A 53 11.71 8.59 1.34
C SER A 53 11.63 7.73 2.61
N ARG A 54 12.76 7.61 3.29
CA ARG A 54 12.80 7.01 4.64
C ARG A 54 11.80 7.71 5.57
N ALA A 55 11.76 9.04 5.56
CA ALA A 55 10.90 9.82 6.43
C ALA A 55 9.41 9.49 6.21
N THR A 56 8.98 9.30 4.95
CA THR A 56 7.62 8.91 4.61
C THR A 56 7.29 7.52 5.19
N ILE A 57 8.20 6.54 5.02
CA ILE A 57 8.00 5.19 5.56
C ILE A 57 7.95 5.19 7.09
N GLU A 58 8.85 5.93 7.74
CA GLU A 58 8.87 6.07 9.20
C GLU A 58 7.60 6.74 9.72
N ALA A 59 7.13 7.79 9.06
CA ALA A 59 5.87 8.46 9.40
C ALA A 59 4.67 7.51 9.32
N SER A 60 4.62 6.64 8.31
CA SER A 60 3.57 5.63 8.20
C SER A 60 3.66 4.59 9.33
N ILE A 61 4.85 4.09 9.64
CA ILE A 61 5.06 3.10 10.72
C ILE A 61 4.69 3.69 12.10
N ASP A 62 5.04 4.95 12.34
CA ASP A 62 4.87 5.64 13.61
C ASP A 62 3.54 6.42 13.72
N GLY A 63 2.69 6.32 12.69
CA GLY A 63 1.40 6.98 12.65
C GLY A 63 0.47 6.56 13.80
N GLU A 64 -0.48 7.41 14.13
CA GLU A 64 -1.53 7.09 15.10
C GLU A 64 -2.35 5.90 14.61
N ASN A 65 -2.59 4.92 15.47
CA ASN A 65 -3.27 3.66 15.16
C ASN A 65 -2.62 2.84 14.02
N ALA A 66 -1.33 3.07 13.73
CA ALA A 66 -0.61 2.33 12.71
C ALA A 66 -0.28 0.91 13.18
N GLU A 67 -0.46 -0.04 12.27
CA GLU A 67 -0.05 -1.43 12.42
C GLU A 67 0.85 -1.81 11.25
N ALA A 68 2.08 -2.20 11.55
CA ALA A 68 3.05 -2.62 10.55
C ALA A 68 3.26 -4.13 10.57
N TYR A 69 3.27 -4.75 9.39
CA TYR A 69 3.37 -6.18 9.21
C TYR A 69 4.48 -6.55 8.23
N ARG A 70 5.21 -7.62 8.54
CA ARG A 70 5.96 -8.38 7.55
C ARG A 70 5.03 -9.34 6.82
N ILE A 71 5.20 -9.43 5.51
CA ILE A 71 4.58 -10.44 4.68
C ILE A 71 5.58 -11.58 4.53
N LEU A 72 5.14 -12.79 4.89
CA LEU A 72 5.95 -14.00 4.81
C LEU A 72 5.40 -14.94 3.75
N LEU A 73 6.28 -15.59 3.01
CA LEU A 73 5.97 -16.71 2.12
C LEU A 73 6.76 -17.92 2.58
N ASP A 74 6.07 -18.99 2.99
CA ASP A 74 6.70 -20.17 3.57
C ASP A 74 7.64 -19.85 4.75
N GLY A 75 7.31 -18.81 5.54
CA GLY A 75 8.09 -18.33 6.68
C GLY A 75 9.22 -17.36 6.36
N GLU A 76 9.52 -17.12 5.08
CA GLU A 76 10.54 -16.17 4.64
C GLU A 76 9.94 -14.78 4.40
N LYS A 77 10.64 -13.73 4.84
CA LYS A 77 10.22 -12.34 4.65
C LYS A 77 10.27 -11.95 3.18
N VAL A 78 9.14 -11.62 2.60
CA VAL A 78 9.01 -11.30 1.17
C VAL A 78 8.36 -9.95 0.91
N GLY A 79 8.01 -9.20 1.93
CA GLY A 79 7.39 -7.89 1.79
C GLY A 79 6.95 -7.31 3.12
N GLY A 80 6.11 -6.29 3.04
CA GLY A 80 5.53 -5.64 4.20
C GLY A 80 4.30 -4.81 3.87
N ALA A 81 3.55 -4.47 4.90
CA ALA A 81 2.40 -3.59 4.84
C ALA A 81 2.33 -2.72 6.09
N VAL A 82 1.79 -1.52 5.93
CA VAL A 82 1.41 -0.64 7.04
C VAL A 82 -0.03 -0.22 6.81
N ILE A 83 -0.84 -0.35 7.82
CA ILE A 83 -2.23 0.10 7.84
C ILE A 83 -2.47 0.98 9.07
N SER A 84 -3.52 1.75 9.04
CA SER A 84 -4.09 2.39 10.23
C SER A 84 -5.58 2.07 10.32
N VAL A 85 -6.10 1.89 11.53
CA VAL A 85 -7.51 1.57 11.76
C VAL A 85 -8.08 2.49 12.83
N GLU A 86 -9.14 3.19 12.48
CA GLU A 86 -9.91 4.03 13.39
C GLU A 86 -11.40 3.68 13.30
N GLY A 87 -11.91 2.99 14.32
CA GLY A 87 -13.29 2.51 14.33
C GLY A 87 -13.57 1.53 13.18
N GLU A 88 -14.50 1.88 12.30
CA GLU A 88 -14.89 1.08 11.13
C GLU A 88 -14.16 1.49 9.83
N CYS A 89 -13.22 2.44 9.93
CA CYS A 89 -12.44 2.93 8.82
C CYS A 89 -11.00 2.43 8.92
N GLY A 90 -10.47 1.90 7.82
CA GLY A 90 -9.08 1.48 7.70
C GLY A 90 -8.41 2.18 6.53
N GLU A 91 -7.13 2.47 6.66
CA GLU A 91 -6.29 2.99 5.60
C GLU A 91 -5.12 2.05 5.33
N LEU A 92 -4.90 1.74 4.06
CA LEU A 92 -3.70 1.04 3.62
C LEU A 92 -2.65 2.08 3.24
N GLU A 93 -1.71 2.29 4.14
CA GLU A 93 -0.63 3.28 4.01
C GLU A 93 0.47 2.81 3.06
N LEU A 94 0.96 1.58 3.27
CA LEU A 94 2.03 0.97 2.49
C LEU A 94 1.75 -0.51 2.24
N LEU A 95 2.06 -0.96 1.03
CA LEU A 95 2.08 -2.39 0.67
C LEU A 95 3.18 -2.63 -0.36
N PHE A 96 4.12 -3.48 -0.05
CA PHE A 96 5.20 -3.84 -0.97
C PHE A 96 5.54 -5.33 -0.91
N VAL A 97 6.03 -5.83 -2.02
CA VAL A 97 6.52 -7.21 -2.18
C VAL A 97 7.90 -7.14 -2.83
N ASN A 98 8.83 -7.92 -2.32
CA ASN A 98 10.19 -7.97 -2.85
C ASN A 98 10.18 -8.36 -4.33
N PRO A 99 10.98 -7.69 -5.18
CA PRO A 99 10.99 -7.92 -6.63
C PRO A 99 11.22 -9.37 -7.04
N GLU A 100 12.04 -10.10 -6.31
CA GLU A 100 12.43 -11.48 -6.62
C GLU A 100 11.28 -12.50 -6.56
N VAL A 101 10.20 -12.14 -5.88
CA VAL A 101 9.05 -13.03 -5.66
C VAL A 101 7.75 -12.50 -6.26
N HIS A 102 7.84 -11.52 -7.17
CA HIS A 102 6.68 -10.99 -7.87
C HIS A 102 5.87 -12.08 -8.59
N SER A 103 4.62 -11.77 -8.92
CA SER A 103 3.70 -12.60 -9.71
C SER A 103 3.16 -13.86 -9.02
N LYS A 104 3.43 -14.08 -7.73
CA LYS A 104 2.90 -15.22 -6.96
C LYS A 104 1.58 -14.92 -6.22
N GLY A 105 0.96 -13.78 -6.49
CA GLY A 105 -0.28 -13.36 -5.82
C GLY A 105 -0.07 -13.00 -4.34
N ILE A 106 1.18 -12.69 -3.93
CA ILE A 106 1.56 -12.43 -2.54
C ILE A 106 0.87 -11.18 -2.02
N GLY A 107 0.93 -10.06 -2.75
CA GLY A 107 0.31 -8.80 -2.34
C GLY A 107 -1.20 -8.94 -2.15
N TYR A 108 -1.87 -9.60 -3.07
CA TYR A 108 -3.31 -9.87 -2.95
C TYR A 108 -3.64 -10.76 -1.75
N SER A 109 -2.84 -11.81 -1.52
CA SER A 109 -3.04 -12.70 -0.36
C SER A 109 -2.81 -11.97 0.96
N ALA A 110 -1.78 -11.11 1.04
CA ALA A 110 -1.53 -10.27 2.19
C ALA A 110 -2.70 -9.30 2.45
N TRP A 111 -3.23 -8.69 1.39
CA TRP A 111 -4.41 -7.82 1.50
C TRP A 111 -5.63 -8.58 2.06
N CYS A 112 -5.93 -9.77 1.53
CA CYS A 112 -7.02 -10.60 2.05
C CYS A 112 -6.84 -10.96 3.54
N LEU A 113 -5.60 -11.19 3.98
CA LEU A 113 -5.31 -11.47 5.39
C LEU A 113 -5.51 -10.22 6.25
N ILE A 114 -5.14 -9.03 5.77
CA ILE A 114 -5.40 -7.76 6.46
C ILE A 114 -6.91 -7.57 6.67
N GLU A 115 -7.70 -7.75 5.62
CA GLU A 115 -9.18 -7.65 5.74
C GLU A 115 -9.74 -8.66 6.75
N GLN A 116 -9.19 -9.87 6.83
CA GLN A 116 -9.61 -10.90 7.79
C GLN A 116 -9.22 -10.59 9.24
N LEU A 117 -8.08 -9.89 9.44
CA LEU A 117 -7.63 -9.47 10.76
C LEU A 117 -8.50 -8.33 11.34
N HIS A 118 -9.12 -7.55 10.46
CA HIS A 118 -9.92 -6.36 10.82
C HIS A 118 -11.36 -6.50 10.32
N PRO A 119 -12.14 -7.47 10.82
CA PRO A 119 -13.52 -7.67 10.40
C PRO A 119 -14.46 -6.51 10.81
N GLU A 120 -14.03 -5.66 11.73
CA GLU A 120 -14.73 -4.44 12.16
C GLU A 120 -14.66 -3.32 11.12
N VAL A 121 -13.67 -3.36 10.22
CA VAL A 121 -13.51 -2.32 9.20
C VAL A 121 -14.49 -2.54 8.06
N THR A 122 -15.34 -1.56 7.84
CA THR A 122 -16.35 -1.58 6.77
C THR A 122 -15.95 -0.76 5.56
N VAL A 123 -15.01 0.19 5.74
CA VAL A 123 -14.48 1.04 4.67
C VAL A 123 -12.96 1.04 4.72
N TRP A 124 -12.33 0.64 3.64
CA TRP A 124 -10.89 0.76 3.44
C TRP A 124 -10.58 1.85 2.44
N GLU A 125 -9.54 2.63 2.72
CA GLU A 125 -9.02 3.67 1.83
C GLU A 125 -7.53 3.45 1.52
N THR A 126 -7.06 3.95 0.40
CA THR A 126 -5.65 4.07 0.04
C THR A 126 -5.46 5.15 -1.00
N ASN A 127 -4.26 5.72 -1.06
CA ASN A 127 -3.90 6.74 -2.02
C ASN A 127 -2.74 6.26 -2.90
N THR A 128 -2.72 6.69 -4.14
CA THR A 128 -1.65 6.35 -5.09
C THR A 128 -1.48 7.46 -6.13
N PRO A 129 -0.24 7.84 -6.47
CA PRO A 129 0.02 8.76 -7.57
C PRO A 129 -0.61 8.27 -8.87
N TYR A 130 -1.15 9.18 -9.68
CA TYR A 130 -1.88 8.85 -10.91
C TYR A 130 -1.02 8.07 -11.94
N PHE A 131 0.29 8.24 -11.90
CA PHE A 131 1.23 7.58 -12.82
C PHE A 131 1.55 6.12 -12.43
N GLU A 132 1.26 5.73 -11.20
CA GLU A 132 1.48 4.37 -10.65
C GLU A 132 0.46 3.36 -11.18
N LYS A 133 0.49 3.11 -12.48
CA LYS A 133 -0.49 2.26 -13.18
C LYS A 133 -0.60 0.85 -12.61
N ARG A 134 0.51 0.30 -12.10
CA ARG A 134 0.55 -1.02 -11.48
C ARG A 134 -0.29 -1.05 -10.20
N ASN A 135 -0.09 -0.06 -9.33
CA ASN A 135 -0.84 0.06 -8.09
C ASN A 135 -2.32 0.29 -8.37
N ILE A 136 -2.64 1.15 -9.34
CA ILE A 136 -4.02 1.38 -9.78
C ILE A 136 -4.67 0.07 -10.25
N HIS A 137 -3.99 -0.68 -11.13
CA HIS A 137 -4.48 -1.99 -11.58
C HIS A 137 -4.66 -2.97 -10.41
N PHE A 138 -3.71 -3.00 -9.49
CA PHE A 138 -3.76 -3.89 -8.33
C PHE A 138 -4.96 -3.55 -7.43
N TYR A 139 -5.12 -2.30 -7.04
CA TYR A 139 -6.21 -1.89 -6.15
C TYR A 139 -7.58 -2.06 -6.81
N VAL A 140 -7.75 -1.61 -8.05
CA VAL A 140 -9.05 -1.65 -8.73
C VAL A 140 -9.40 -3.08 -9.17
N ASN A 141 -8.50 -3.73 -9.90
CA ASN A 141 -8.84 -4.99 -10.58
C ASN A 141 -8.58 -6.24 -9.74
N ARG A 142 -7.76 -6.15 -8.69
CA ARG A 142 -7.42 -7.30 -7.85
C ARG A 142 -8.04 -7.20 -6.46
N CYS A 143 -7.97 -6.05 -5.82
CA CYS A 143 -8.41 -5.85 -4.44
C CYS A 143 -9.86 -5.36 -4.32
N GLY A 144 -10.45 -4.87 -5.40
CA GLY A 144 -11.85 -4.42 -5.44
C GLY A 144 -12.07 -3.01 -4.90
N PHE A 145 -11.02 -2.17 -4.91
CA PHE A 145 -11.16 -0.74 -4.66
C PHE A 145 -11.76 0.00 -5.85
N HIS A 146 -12.35 1.15 -5.59
CA HIS A 146 -12.84 2.08 -6.59
C HIS A 146 -12.13 3.42 -6.44
N ILE A 147 -11.81 4.08 -7.55
CA ILE A 147 -11.32 5.46 -7.52
C ILE A 147 -12.51 6.35 -7.16
N VAL A 148 -12.40 7.11 -6.07
CA VAL A 148 -13.46 7.98 -5.58
C VAL A 148 -13.11 9.46 -5.69
N GLU A 149 -11.81 9.80 -5.78
CA GLU A 149 -11.37 11.18 -5.86
C GLU A 149 -10.02 11.30 -6.57
N TYR A 150 -9.81 12.46 -7.21
CA TYR A 150 -8.56 12.83 -7.85
C TYR A 150 -8.12 14.19 -7.34
N PHE A 151 -6.98 14.21 -6.67
CA PHE A 151 -6.37 15.43 -6.15
C PHE A 151 -5.31 15.96 -7.12
N ASN A 152 -5.23 17.27 -7.23
CA ASN A 152 -4.22 17.98 -8.00
C ASN A 152 -4.10 19.43 -7.50
N SER A 153 -3.28 20.26 -8.13
CA SER A 153 -3.10 21.67 -7.74
C SER A 153 -4.38 22.51 -7.77
N HIS A 154 -5.40 22.11 -8.53
CA HIS A 154 -6.71 22.79 -8.60
C HIS A 154 -7.75 22.20 -7.65
N HIS A 155 -7.51 21.00 -7.15
CA HIS A 155 -8.34 20.30 -6.18
C HIS A 155 -7.44 19.57 -5.16
N PRO A 156 -6.82 20.32 -4.22
CA PRO A 156 -5.92 19.74 -3.22
C PRO A 156 -6.66 18.90 -2.21
N ASP A 157 -5.97 17.91 -1.62
CA ASP A 157 -6.52 17.14 -0.50
C ASP A 157 -6.69 18.06 0.70
N ALA A 158 -7.91 18.17 1.23
CA ALA A 158 -8.21 18.99 2.41
C ALA A 158 -7.51 18.47 3.68
N ASN A 159 -7.16 17.18 3.72
CA ASN A 159 -6.48 16.55 4.86
C ASN A 159 -4.95 16.59 4.74
N ASP A 160 -4.43 16.84 3.54
CA ASP A 160 -3.01 17.02 3.26
C ASP A 160 -2.80 18.19 2.30
N PRO A 161 -2.85 19.45 2.81
CA PRO A 161 -2.70 20.66 1.99
C PRO A 161 -1.36 20.74 1.25
N ASP A 162 -0.33 20.05 1.74
CA ASP A 162 1.00 20.04 1.15
C ASP A 162 1.12 19.06 -0.03
N SER A 163 0.16 18.12 -0.17
CA SER A 163 0.08 17.20 -1.32
C SER A 163 -0.24 17.88 -2.65
N GLY A 164 -0.62 19.16 -2.62
CA GLY A 164 -1.00 20.00 -3.77
C GLY A 164 0.05 20.99 -4.25
N GLY A 165 1.32 20.87 -3.88
CA GLY A 165 2.40 21.74 -4.34
C GLY A 165 2.46 21.86 -5.87
N SER A 166 3.01 22.96 -6.40
CA SER A 166 2.97 23.37 -7.81
C SER A 166 3.53 22.37 -8.84
N ASP A 167 4.13 21.27 -8.38
CA ASP A 167 4.68 20.17 -9.19
C ASP A 167 4.07 18.79 -8.81
N SER A 168 3.02 18.74 -7.96
CA SER A 168 2.41 17.46 -7.62
C SER A 168 1.60 16.94 -8.82
N ASP A 169 2.16 15.98 -9.48
CA ASP A 169 1.41 15.07 -10.34
C ASP A 169 0.29 14.47 -9.50
N GLY A 170 -0.95 14.51 -10.01
CA GLY A 170 -2.14 14.17 -9.25
C GLY A 170 -2.11 12.86 -8.47
N MET A 171 -2.95 12.78 -7.46
CA MET A 171 -3.13 11.64 -6.57
C MET A 171 -4.55 11.10 -6.70
N PHE A 172 -4.70 9.78 -6.78
CA PHE A 172 -6.00 9.12 -6.67
C PHE A 172 -6.24 8.64 -5.25
N ARG A 173 -7.44 8.91 -4.72
CA ARG A 173 -7.98 8.22 -3.56
C ARG A 173 -8.84 7.04 -4.03
N PHE A 174 -8.60 5.90 -3.42
CA PHE A 174 -9.36 4.67 -3.63
C PHE A 174 -10.13 4.34 -2.37
N GLN A 175 -11.31 3.79 -2.54
CA GLN A 175 -12.14 3.33 -1.44
C GLN A 175 -12.70 1.94 -1.76
N LYS A 176 -12.74 1.08 -0.75
CA LYS A 176 -13.40 -0.23 -0.81
C LYS A 176 -14.39 -0.33 0.35
N ILE A 177 -15.65 -0.51 0.02
CA ILE A 177 -16.71 -0.75 1.00
C ILE A 177 -16.88 -2.26 1.14
N ILE A 178 -16.72 -2.76 2.35
CA ILE A 178 -16.99 -4.16 2.67
C ILE A 178 -18.51 -4.28 2.87
N ALA A 179 -19.18 -5.00 1.97
CA ALA A 179 -20.60 -5.25 2.11
C ALA A 179 -20.83 -6.05 3.40
N GLU A 180 -21.74 -5.59 4.26
CA GLU A 180 -22.24 -6.42 5.33
C GLU A 180 -22.80 -7.71 4.72
N ASN A 181 -22.24 -8.86 5.14
CA ASN A 181 -22.86 -10.14 4.81
C ASN A 181 -24.22 -10.16 5.49
N GLY A 182 -25.23 -9.78 4.74
CA GLY A 182 -26.61 -9.83 5.17
C GLY A 182 -26.91 -11.25 5.65
N THR A 183 -27.07 -11.40 6.94
CA THR A 183 -27.66 -12.59 7.55
C THR A 183 -29.09 -12.70 7.05
N HIS A 184 -29.31 -13.61 6.14
CA HIS A 184 -30.66 -14.13 5.84
C HIS A 184 -30.92 -15.39 6.66
#